data_667be6f0709d2a10a52b58e294dc418f
#
_entry.id   667be6f0709d2a10a52b58e294dc418f
#
_cell.length_a   1.000
_cell.length_b   1.000
_cell.length_c   1.000
_cell.angle_alpha   90.00
_cell.angle_beta   90.00
_cell.angle_gamma   90.00
#
_symmetry.space_group_name_H-M   'P 1'
#
loop_
_entity.id
_entity.type
_entity.pdbx_description
1 polymer ?
#
loop_
_entity_poly.entity_id
_entity_poly.type
_entity_poly.pdbx_seq_one_letter_code
_entity_poly.pdbx_strand_id
1 'polypeptide(L)'
;MKRITFLLALFAAGWSVAHAAPLTTNAAAANRILIIDPSSMPVGGGSATLIIGALQRANGVYTGEYKLKVFPYFLKNDKGRLAIFVTDAALAKVNQGKVAAVTGTATTSGKDSKIRHIEATATPTDINGGKLKLWFTAGGRKMIFEPAYHFSGKATAAAPALTAETNFVAKSL
;
A
#
# COMPACT_ATOMS: atom_id res chain seq x y z
N MET A 1 -32.35 -59.27 -41.40
CA MET A 1 -32.21 -57.82 -41.65
C MET A 1 -32.64 -57.11 -40.39
N LYS A 2 -31.69 -56.70 -39.51
CA LYS A 2 -31.98 -56.00 -38.26
C LYS A 2 -31.47 -54.57 -38.41
N ARG A 3 -32.40 -53.57 -38.40
CA ARG A 3 -32.11 -52.17 -38.48
C ARG A 3 -31.80 -51.66 -37.05
N ILE A 4 -30.57 -51.22 -36.83
CA ILE A 4 -30.12 -50.57 -35.57
C ILE A 4 -30.28 -49.08 -35.77
N THR A 5 -31.22 -48.47 -35.02
CA THR A 5 -31.45 -47.03 -34.98
C THR A 5 -30.52 -46.43 -33.90
N PHE A 6 -29.54 -45.63 -34.32
CA PHE A 6 -28.65 -44.92 -33.43
C PHE A 6 -29.32 -43.61 -32.98
N LEU A 7 -29.60 -43.49 -31.71
CA LEU A 7 -30.17 -42.28 -31.09
C LEU A 7 -29.01 -41.41 -30.61
N LEU A 8 -28.76 -40.32 -31.29
CA LEU A 8 -27.70 -39.35 -30.96
C LEU A 8 -28.25 -38.36 -29.90
N ALA A 9 -27.87 -38.53 -28.63
CA ALA A 9 -28.19 -37.59 -27.55
C ALA A 9 -27.17 -36.45 -27.57
N LEU A 10 -27.64 -35.26 -27.93
CA LEU A 10 -26.84 -34.02 -27.92
C LEU A 10 -26.77 -33.47 -26.47
N PHE A 11 -25.64 -33.64 -25.79
CA PHE A 11 -25.37 -33.03 -24.49
C PHE A 11 -24.92 -31.59 -24.73
N ALA A 12 -25.81 -30.61 -24.51
CA ALA A 12 -25.47 -29.22 -24.44
C ALA A 12 -24.88 -28.91 -23.06
N ALA A 13 -23.56 -28.96 -22.95
CA ALA A 13 -22.85 -28.51 -21.76
C ALA A 13 -22.87 -26.95 -21.73
N GLY A 14 -23.75 -26.41 -20.92
CA GLY A 14 -23.79 -24.97 -20.62
C GLY A 14 -22.53 -24.56 -19.82
N TRP A 15 -21.60 -23.89 -20.48
CA TRP A 15 -20.49 -23.24 -19.80
C TRP A 15 -20.99 -21.98 -19.10
N SER A 16 -21.19 -22.09 -17.78
CA SER A 16 -21.41 -20.93 -16.92
C SER A 16 -20.07 -20.19 -16.81
N VAL A 17 -19.90 -19.10 -17.53
CA VAL A 17 -18.81 -18.17 -17.34
C VAL A 17 -19.06 -17.45 -16.02
N ALA A 18 -18.38 -17.88 -14.96
CA ALA A 18 -18.34 -17.15 -13.71
C ALA A 18 -17.66 -15.80 -13.96
N HIS A 19 -18.45 -14.76 -14.08
CA HIS A 19 -17.94 -13.39 -14.08
C HIS A 19 -17.38 -13.12 -12.67
N ALA A 20 -16.06 -13.10 -12.55
CA ALA A 20 -15.40 -12.59 -11.36
C ALA A 20 -15.83 -11.11 -11.21
N ALA A 21 -16.60 -10.83 -10.15
CA ALA A 21 -16.95 -9.46 -9.83
C ALA A 21 -15.64 -8.64 -9.69
N PRO A 22 -15.56 -7.43 -10.30
CA PRO A 22 -14.39 -6.60 -10.14
C PRO A 22 -14.22 -6.33 -8.64
N LEU A 23 -13.04 -6.62 -8.11
CA LEU A 23 -12.65 -6.24 -6.75
C LEU A 23 -12.86 -4.73 -6.64
N THR A 24 -13.90 -4.32 -5.97
CA THR A 24 -14.14 -2.91 -5.65
C THR A 24 -12.97 -2.46 -4.81
N THR A 25 -11.99 -1.86 -5.45
CA THR A 25 -10.87 -1.19 -4.81
C THR A 25 -11.46 -0.20 -3.82
N ASN A 26 -11.17 -0.37 -2.53
CA ASN A 26 -11.66 0.52 -1.49
C ASN A 26 -11.10 1.93 -1.72
N ALA A 27 -11.75 2.71 -2.56
CA ALA A 27 -11.35 4.09 -2.90
C ALA A 27 -11.23 4.97 -1.65
N ALA A 28 -11.93 4.62 -0.58
CA ALA A 28 -11.84 5.27 0.72
C ALA A 28 -10.45 5.16 1.38
N ALA A 29 -9.72 4.08 1.12
CA ALA A 29 -8.36 3.91 1.62
C ALA A 29 -7.33 4.66 0.76
N ALA A 30 -7.68 5.01 -0.48
CA ALA A 30 -6.75 5.61 -1.44
C ALA A 30 -6.35 7.04 -1.10
N ASN A 31 -7.18 7.79 -0.34
CA ASN A 31 -6.96 9.21 -0.05
C ASN A 31 -6.53 9.50 1.39
N ARG A 32 -6.15 8.47 2.16
CA ARG A 32 -5.71 8.66 3.55
C ARG A 32 -4.27 9.13 3.58
N ILE A 33 -3.99 10.12 4.41
CA ILE A 33 -2.64 10.58 4.69
C ILE A 33 -2.02 9.61 5.69
N LEU A 34 -0.83 9.08 5.38
CA LEU A 34 -0.05 8.27 6.29
C LEU A 34 0.90 9.15 7.10
N ILE A 35 0.76 9.12 8.41
CA ILE A 35 1.62 9.81 9.36
C ILE A 35 2.47 8.76 10.07
N ILE A 36 3.77 8.98 10.11
CA ILE A 36 4.75 8.10 10.75
C ILE A 36 5.45 8.91 11.84
N ASP A 37 5.39 8.43 13.07
CA ASP A 37 5.98 9.12 14.22
C ASP A 37 7.52 9.14 14.11
N PRO A 38 8.19 10.16 14.64
CA PRO A 38 9.63 10.16 14.73
C PRO A 38 10.15 8.95 15.51
N SER A 39 11.22 8.34 15.02
CA SER A 39 11.86 7.19 15.68
C SER A 39 13.36 7.36 15.76
N SER A 40 13.97 6.89 16.83
CA SER A 40 15.40 6.98 17.05
C SER A 40 16.00 5.60 17.29
N MET A 41 17.25 5.45 16.86
CA MET A 41 18.07 4.26 17.12
C MET A 41 19.48 4.66 17.56
N PRO A 42 20.16 3.84 18.39
CA PRO A 42 21.54 4.08 18.77
C PRO A 42 22.50 3.83 17.59
N VAL A 43 23.49 4.69 17.43
CA VAL A 43 24.54 4.57 16.40
C VAL A 43 25.87 5.02 16.97
N GLY A 44 26.86 4.11 17.06
CA GLY A 44 28.28 4.43 17.28
C GLY A 44 28.59 5.56 18.28
N GLY A 45 28.08 5.51 19.50
CA GLY A 45 28.29 6.54 20.51
C GLY A 45 27.32 7.74 20.41
N GLY A 46 26.22 7.59 19.66
CA GLY A 46 25.19 8.61 19.54
C GLY A 46 23.84 8.01 19.15
N SER A 47 23.03 8.82 18.49
CA SER A 47 21.70 8.41 18.02
C SER A 47 21.44 8.90 16.61
N ALA A 48 20.63 8.13 15.87
CA ALA A 48 20.03 8.55 14.61
C ALA A 48 18.53 8.66 14.79
N THR A 49 17.95 9.81 14.45
CA THR A 49 16.51 10.06 14.51
C THR A 49 15.96 10.24 13.10
N LEU A 50 15.02 9.40 12.73
CA LEU A 50 14.29 9.49 11.49
C LEU A 50 12.98 10.24 11.72
N ILE A 51 12.75 11.28 10.95
CA ILE A 51 11.54 12.10 10.95
C ILE A 51 10.96 12.03 9.54
N ILE A 52 9.73 11.58 9.41
CA ILE A 52 9.03 11.49 8.14
C ILE A 52 7.85 12.46 8.19
N GLY A 53 7.71 13.30 7.16
CA GLY A 53 6.56 14.18 7.00
C GLY A 53 5.29 13.38 6.66
N ALA A 54 4.16 14.07 6.63
CA ALA A 54 2.91 13.46 6.20
C ALA A 54 3.04 12.93 4.75
N LEU A 55 2.70 11.66 4.55
CA LEU A 55 2.81 11.00 3.25
C LEU A 55 1.45 10.96 2.58
N GLN A 56 1.38 11.41 1.34
CA GLN A 56 0.18 11.38 0.51
C GLN A 56 0.26 10.21 -0.48
N ARG A 57 -0.85 9.53 -0.68
CA ARG A 57 -0.93 8.40 -1.60
C ARG A 57 -1.42 8.84 -2.97
N ALA A 58 -0.67 8.48 -4.00
CA ALA A 58 -1.09 8.56 -5.39
C ALA A 58 -0.63 7.29 -6.12
N ASN A 59 -1.52 6.66 -6.88
CA ASN A 59 -1.22 5.49 -7.70
C ASN A 59 -0.47 4.35 -6.96
N GLY A 60 -0.89 4.05 -5.73
CA GLY A 60 -0.26 2.98 -4.94
C GLY A 60 1.05 3.35 -4.27
N VAL A 61 1.47 4.62 -4.31
CA VAL A 61 2.72 5.11 -3.73
C VAL A 61 2.42 6.21 -2.72
N TYR A 62 2.93 6.06 -1.50
CA TYR A 62 2.95 7.12 -0.49
C TYR A 62 4.21 7.95 -0.64
N THR A 63 4.08 9.25 -0.87
CA THR A 63 5.21 10.15 -1.07
C THR A 63 5.21 11.30 -0.06
N GLY A 64 6.41 11.72 0.35
CA GLY A 64 6.61 12.85 1.25
C GLY A 64 8.08 13.14 1.47
N GLU A 65 8.37 13.94 2.48
CA GLU A 65 9.74 14.31 2.84
C GLU A 65 10.21 13.51 4.05
N TYR A 66 11.52 13.29 4.13
CA TYR A 66 12.15 12.74 5.32
C TYR A 66 13.35 13.58 5.75
N LYS A 67 13.70 13.48 7.03
CA LYS A 67 14.92 14.02 7.64
C LYS A 67 15.53 12.94 8.53
N LEU A 68 16.82 12.68 8.36
CA LEU A 68 17.61 11.84 9.24
C LEU A 68 18.59 12.74 10.00
N LYS A 69 18.47 12.79 11.32
CA LYS A 69 19.38 13.53 12.19
C LYS A 69 20.29 12.55 12.91
N VAL A 70 21.59 12.78 12.88
CA VAL A 70 22.59 11.92 13.53
C VAL A 70 23.38 12.74 14.56
N PHE A 71 23.19 12.45 15.83
CA PHE A 71 23.88 13.09 16.93
C PHE A 71 25.01 12.16 17.46
N PRO A 72 26.19 12.67 17.76
CA PRO A 72 26.68 14.05 17.59
C PRO A 72 27.20 14.38 16.16
N TYR A 73 27.04 13.46 15.21
CA TYR A 73 27.66 13.55 13.89
C TYR A 73 26.79 14.33 12.88
N PHE A 74 26.63 15.64 13.08
CA PHE A 74 25.72 16.47 12.26
C PHE A 74 26.04 16.49 10.77
N LEU A 75 27.30 16.24 10.38
CA LEU A 75 27.69 16.12 8.98
C LEU A 75 27.11 14.88 8.29
N LYS A 76 26.58 13.93 9.06
CA LYS A 76 25.87 12.74 8.56
C LYS A 76 24.35 12.94 8.51
N ASN A 77 23.87 14.13 8.83
CA ASN A 77 22.46 14.45 8.65
C ASN A 77 22.09 14.34 7.18
N ASP A 78 20.86 13.91 6.94
CA ASP A 78 20.36 13.68 5.60
C ASP A 78 18.89 14.11 5.52
N LYS A 79 18.47 14.53 4.34
CA LYS A 79 17.08 14.87 4.04
C LYS A 79 16.79 14.59 2.57
N GLY A 80 15.52 14.39 2.27
CA GLY A 80 15.13 14.16 0.90
C GLY A 80 13.67 13.74 0.75
N ARG A 81 13.37 13.07 -0.33
CA ARG A 81 12.06 12.54 -0.65
C ARG A 81 11.99 11.04 -0.36
N LEU A 82 10.86 10.64 0.19
CA LEU A 82 10.52 9.26 0.49
C LEU A 82 9.37 8.83 -0.42
N ALA A 83 9.48 7.64 -0.99
CA ALA A 83 8.40 6.98 -1.72
C ALA A 83 8.24 5.55 -1.18
N ILE A 84 7.08 5.21 -0.65
CA ILE A 84 6.74 3.87 -0.13
C ILE A 84 5.71 3.25 -1.07
N PHE A 85 6.04 2.13 -1.66
CA PHE A 85 5.17 1.38 -2.57
C PHE A 85 4.24 0.47 -1.75
N VAL A 86 2.96 0.80 -1.74
CA VAL A 86 1.94 0.05 -1.01
C VAL A 86 0.87 -0.38 -2.00
N THR A 87 0.94 -1.63 -2.43
CA THR A 87 -0.07 -2.20 -3.32
C THR A 87 -1.45 -2.21 -2.65
N ASP A 88 -2.52 -2.22 -3.43
CA ASP A 88 -3.88 -2.30 -2.89
C ASP A 88 -4.08 -3.59 -2.08
N ALA A 89 -3.42 -4.69 -2.49
CA ALA A 89 -3.42 -5.94 -1.74
C ALA A 89 -2.72 -5.81 -0.37
N ALA A 90 -1.60 -5.09 -0.30
CA ALA A 90 -0.91 -4.81 0.97
C ALA A 90 -1.76 -3.93 1.88
N LEU A 91 -2.38 -2.89 1.32
CA LEU A 91 -3.29 -2.00 2.06
C LEU A 91 -4.53 -2.75 2.58
N ALA A 92 -5.10 -3.65 1.78
CA ALA A 92 -6.22 -4.49 2.19
C ALA A 92 -5.83 -5.41 3.37
N LYS A 93 -4.61 -5.98 3.37
CA LYS A 93 -4.09 -6.75 4.51
C LYS A 93 -4.02 -5.89 5.78
N VAL A 94 -3.44 -4.70 5.68
CA VAL A 94 -3.34 -3.75 6.81
C VAL A 94 -4.73 -3.41 7.36
N ASN A 95 -5.70 -3.11 6.49
CA ASN A 95 -7.07 -2.82 6.88
C ASN A 95 -7.80 -4.02 7.53
N GLN A 96 -7.34 -5.25 7.26
CA GLN A 96 -7.81 -6.47 7.91
C GLN A 96 -7.05 -6.82 9.21
N GLY A 97 -6.17 -5.94 9.69
CA GLY A 97 -5.33 -6.21 10.86
C GLY A 97 -4.21 -7.22 10.60
N LYS A 98 -3.87 -7.49 9.33
CA LYS A 98 -2.81 -8.44 8.95
C LYS A 98 -1.51 -7.72 8.66
N VAL A 99 -0.41 -8.36 8.98
CA VAL A 99 0.93 -7.86 8.68
C VAL A 99 1.14 -7.76 7.16
N ALA A 100 1.73 -6.66 6.71
CA ALA A 100 2.07 -6.43 5.32
C ALA A 100 3.52 -5.97 5.18
N ALA A 101 4.26 -6.59 4.26
CA ALA A 101 5.56 -6.11 3.81
C ALA A 101 5.36 -5.05 2.72
N VAL A 102 6.14 -3.99 2.79
CA VAL A 102 6.17 -2.90 1.81
C VAL A 102 7.61 -2.52 1.51
N THR A 103 7.83 -1.96 0.33
CA THR A 103 9.14 -1.49 -0.09
C THR A 103 9.07 -0.01 -0.44
N GLY A 104 10.23 0.64 -0.58
CA GLY A 104 10.28 2.04 -0.92
C GLY A 104 11.65 2.49 -1.33
N THR A 105 11.75 3.78 -1.63
CA THR A 105 13.00 4.46 -1.93
C THR A 105 13.09 5.78 -1.18
N ALA A 106 14.27 6.11 -0.68
CA ALA A 106 14.60 7.43 -0.18
C ALA A 106 15.65 8.06 -1.10
N THR A 107 15.32 9.21 -1.66
CA THR A 107 16.22 9.97 -2.52
C THR A 107 16.72 11.19 -1.76
N THR A 108 18.04 11.28 -1.53
CA THR A 108 18.64 12.40 -0.81
C THR A 108 18.56 13.68 -1.63
N SER A 109 18.40 14.82 -0.95
CA SER A 109 18.45 16.13 -1.60
C SER A 109 19.91 16.62 -1.66
N GLY A 110 20.32 17.24 -2.78
CA GLY A 110 21.65 17.83 -2.96
C GLY A 110 22.31 17.44 -4.27
N LYS A 111 23.54 17.96 -4.49
CA LYS A 111 24.30 17.71 -5.74
C LYS A 111 24.64 16.24 -5.95
N ASP A 112 24.88 15.50 -4.86
CA ASP A 112 25.20 14.07 -4.88
C ASP A 112 23.96 13.26 -4.44
N SER A 113 22.87 13.43 -5.15
CA SER A 113 21.63 12.69 -4.84
C SER A 113 21.87 11.18 -4.86
N LYS A 114 21.54 10.51 -3.76
CA LYS A 114 21.66 9.06 -3.60
C LYS A 114 20.28 8.45 -3.41
N ILE A 115 20.05 7.33 -4.05
CA ILE A 115 18.84 6.54 -3.87
C ILE A 115 19.18 5.40 -2.90
N ARG A 116 18.38 5.29 -1.83
CA ARG A 116 18.44 4.17 -0.88
C ARG A 116 17.19 3.34 -0.99
N HIS A 117 17.36 2.05 -1.10
CA HIS A 117 16.25 1.12 -1.01
C HIS A 117 15.80 0.97 0.44
N ILE A 118 14.49 0.98 0.64
CA ILE A 118 13.84 0.84 1.94
C ILE A 118 12.97 -0.39 1.91
N GLU A 119 13.05 -1.16 2.97
CA GLU A 119 12.12 -2.24 3.24
C GLU A 119 11.41 -1.95 4.56
N ALA A 120 10.14 -2.30 4.64
CA ALA A 120 9.38 -2.13 5.85
C ALA A 120 8.32 -3.21 6.03
N THR A 121 7.98 -3.47 7.29
CA THR A 121 6.89 -4.34 7.69
C THR A 121 5.92 -3.54 8.53
N ALA A 122 4.68 -3.44 8.08
CA ALA A 122 3.59 -2.82 8.82
C ALA A 122 2.85 -3.89 9.62
N THR A 123 2.75 -3.67 10.93
CA THR A 123 1.99 -4.51 11.87
C THR A 123 0.85 -3.68 12.43
N PRO A 124 -0.38 -3.82 11.94
CA PRO A 124 -1.53 -3.08 12.44
C PRO A 124 -1.81 -3.40 13.91
N THR A 125 -2.15 -2.40 14.70
CA THR A 125 -2.69 -2.55 16.06
C THR A 125 -4.19 -2.26 16.09
N ASP A 126 -4.66 -1.45 15.15
CA ASP A 126 -6.07 -1.13 14.94
C ASP A 126 -6.31 -0.75 13.45
N ILE A 127 -7.56 -0.38 13.12
CA ILE A 127 -7.97 -0.03 11.75
C ILE A 127 -7.29 1.25 11.22
N ASN A 128 -6.78 2.09 12.11
CA ASN A 128 -6.23 3.40 11.76
C ASN A 128 -4.73 3.47 11.92
N GLY A 129 -4.07 2.48 12.53
CA GLY A 129 -2.64 2.56 12.79
C GLY A 129 -2.01 1.27 13.26
N GLY A 130 -0.71 1.38 13.61
CA GLY A 130 0.07 0.26 14.06
C GLY A 130 1.55 0.60 14.24
N LYS A 131 2.37 -0.43 14.21
CA LYS A 131 3.84 -0.33 14.26
C LYS A 131 4.42 -0.58 12.88
N LEU A 132 5.43 0.20 12.52
CA LEU A 132 6.18 0.04 11.29
C LEU A 132 7.63 -0.33 11.65
N LYS A 133 8.12 -1.46 11.17
CA LYS A 133 9.54 -1.78 11.22
C LYS A 133 10.14 -1.45 9.86
N LEU A 134 10.99 -0.42 9.83
CA LEU A 134 11.56 0.13 8.60
C LEU A 134 13.08 -0.01 8.66
N TRP A 135 13.71 -0.45 7.57
CA TRP A 135 15.17 -0.53 7.50
C TRP A 135 15.71 -0.15 6.13
N PHE A 136 16.91 0.37 6.14
CA PHE A 136 17.71 0.69 4.96
C PHE A 136 19.21 0.63 5.30
N THR A 137 20.05 0.61 4.27
CA THR A 137 21.51 0.65 4.45
C THR A 137 22.02 2.06 4.22
N ALA A 138 22.78 2.59 5.19
CA ALA A 138 23.48 3.86 5.08
C ALA A 138 24.91 3.72 5.62
N GLY A 139 25.89 4.17 4.82
CA GLY A 139 27.32 4.05 5.20
C GLY A 139 27.75 2.60 5.46
N GLY A 140 27.23 1.63 4.72
CA GLY A 140 27.53 0.20 4.89
C GLY A 140 26.88 -0.45 6.12
N ARG A 141 26.04 0.26 6.87
CA ARG A 141 25.35 -0.25 8.07
C ARG A 141 23.86 -0.33 7.84
N LYS A 142 23.25 -1.42 8.29
CA LYS A 142 21.79 -1.55 8.33
C LYS A 142 21.25 -0.70 9.48
N MET A 143 20.39 0.24 9.15
CA MET A 143 19.66 1.09 10.11
C MET A 143 18.23 0.59 10.22
N ILE A 144 17.77 0.35 11.46
CA ILE A 144 16.44 -0.19 11.75
C ILE A 144 15.71 0.80 12.64
N PHE A 145 14.53 1.24 12.22
CA PHE A 145 13.65 2.13 12.96
C PHE A 145 12.31 1.42 13.19
N GLU A 146 11.70 1.64 14.35
CA GLU A 146 10.42 1.04 14.72
C GLU A 146 9.42 2.14 15.16
N PRO A 147 9.02 3.05 14.26
CA PRO A 147 8.02 4.06 14.56
C PRO A 147 6.61 3.47 14.65
N ALA A 148 5.72 4.16 15.35
CA ALA A 148 4.30 3.99 15.15
C ALA A 148 3.88 4.71 13.86
N TYR A 149 2.78 4.24 13.27
CA TYR A 149 2.13 4.91 12.14
C TYR A 149 0.63 5.00 12.38
N HIS A 150 0.03 6.02 11.80
CA HIS A 150 -1.42 6.15 11.78
C HIS A 150 -1.90 6.83 10.50
N PHE A 151 -3.13 6.50 10.11
CA PHE A 151 -3.79 7.14 8.98
C PHE A 151 -4.62 8.31 9.47
N SER A 152 -4.42 9.47 8.87
CA SER A 152 -5.22 10.67 9.08
C SER A 152 -6.13 10.90 7.87
N GLY A 153 -7.30 11.48 8.11
CA GLY A 153 -8.31 11.74 7.10
C GLY A 153 -9.51 10.81 7.26
N LYS A 154 -10.69 11.36 7.00
CA LYS A 154 -11.95 10.62 7.04
C LYS A 154 -11.90 9.60 5.90
N ALA A 155 -12.06 8.31 6.22
CA ALA A 155 -12.35 7.32 5.19
C ALA A 155 -13.66 7.75 4.51
N THR A 156 -13.56 8.37 3.34
CA THR A 156 -14.75 8.65 2.55
C THR A 156 -15.31 7.30 2.13
N ALA A 157 -16.41 6.89 2.71
CA ALA A 157 -17.11 5.69 2.26
C ALA A 157 -17.32 5.84 0.75
N ALA A 158 -16.91 4.83 0.00
CA ALA A 158 -17.17 4.81 -1.43
C ALA A 158 -18.68 5.01 -1.61
N ALA A 159 -19.06 6.02 -2.38
CA ALA A 159 -20.46 6.21 -2.77
C ALA A 159 -20.93 4.88 -3.38
N PRO A 160 -22.12 4.38 -2.99
CA PRO A 160 -22.66 3.17 -3.61
C PRO A 160 -22.70 3.40 -5.11
N ALA A 161 -22.15 2.46 -5.87
CA ALA A 161 -22.25 2.48 -7.33
C ALA A 161 -23.72 2.60 -7.68
N LEU A 162 -24.10 3.70 -8.33
CA LEU A 162 -25.43 3.87 -8.90
C LEU A 162 -25.60 2.72 -9.90
N THR A 163 -26.39 1.73 -9.49
CA THR A 163 -26.89 0.69 -10.40
C THR A 163 -27.77 1.43 -11.39
N ALA A 164 -27.26 1.66 -12.59
CA ALA A 164 -28.08 2.13 -13.71
C ALA A 164 -29.06 1.00 -14.02
N GLU A 165 -30.26 1.05 -13.44
CA GLU A 165 -31.39 0.29 -13.92
C GLU A 165 -31.74 0.83 -15.32
N THR A 166 -31.26 0.14 -16.33
CA THR A 166 -31.70 0.34 -17.70
C THR A 166 -33.10 -0.27 -17.80
N ASN A 167 -34.12 0.52 -17.50
CA ASN A 167 -35.49 0.19 -17.84
C ASN A 167 -35.65 0.24 -19.38
N PHE A 168 -35.41 -0.90 -20.01
CA PHE A 168 -35.74 -1.10 -21.40
C PHE A 168 -37.25 -1.37 -21.50
N VAL A 169 -38.02 -0.30 -21.69
CA VAL A 169 -39.45 -0.41 -22.05
C VAL A 169 -39.50 -0.81 -23.51
N ALA A 170 -39.71 -2.10 -23.76
CA ALA A 170 -40.08 -2.59 -25.08
C ALA A 170 -41.52 -2.14 -25.37
N LYS A 171 -41.68 -1.13 -26.23
CA LYS A 171 -42.94 -0.70 -26.79
C LYS A 171 -43.24 -1.59 -27.98
N SER A 172 -44.14 -2.58 -27.80
CA SER A 172 -44.73 -3.37 -28.88
C SER A 172 -45.74 -2.51 -29.66
N LEU A 173 -45.54 -2.46 -30.98
CA LEU A 173 -46.59 -2.13 -31.97
C LEU A 173 -47.00 -3.42 -32.68
#